data_35a4163bc8b1e9d6fc250c42b3a21001
#
_entry.id   35a4163bc8b1e9d6fc250c42b3a21001
#
_cell.length_a   1.000
_cell.length_b   1.000
_cell.length_c   1.000
_cell.angle_alpha   90.00
_cell.angle_beta   90.00
_cell.angle_gamma   90.00
#
_symmetry.space_group_name_H-M   'P 1'
#
loop_
_entity.id
_entity.type
_entity.pdbx_description
1 polymer ?
#
loop_
_entity_poly.entity_id
_entity_poly.type
_entity_poly.pdbx_seq_one_letter_code
_entity_poly.pdbx_strand_id
1 'polypeptide(L)'
;MKAVEIKSFLEQLLKIIGFTDFEINIQENPQDKLIQFSLKVDSRLDDSGLLIGRDGENLQALEYFLNILLKKNTVNFGWRVLLDINNYRAMQEEKLREFARKIAHQVAVTNQIIELPPMRARDRRIIHLEIALRSDVATESIGENKERHIVIKPREK
;
A
#
# COMPACT_ATOMS: atom_id res chain seq x y z
N MET A 1 2.61 -23.48 -10.40
CA MET A 1 3.10 -22.42 -11.31
C MET A 1 4.31 -21.81 -10.64
N LYS A 2 5.44 -21.76 -11.30
CA LYS A 2 6.68 -21.19 -10.73
C LYS A 2 6.62 -19.66 -10.86
N ALA A 3 7.40 -18.92 -10.07
CA ALA A 3 7.48 -17.46 -10.16
C ALA A 3 7.76 -16.96 -11.60
N VAL A 4 8.57 -17.71 -12.35
CA VAL A 4 8.90 -17.41 -13.76
C VAL A 4 7.66 -17.46 -14.67
N GLU A 5 6.73 -18.39 -14.46
CA GLU A 5 5.50 -18.48 -15.25
C GLU A 5 4.54 -17.32 -14.95
N ILE A 6 4.46 -16.91 -13.68
CA ILE A 6 3.69 -15.72 -13.27
C ILE A 6 4.30 -14.46 -13.88
N LYS A 7 5.64 -14.35 -13.88
CA LYS A 7 6.35 -13.26 -14.54
C LYS A 7 6.00 -13.18 -16.02
N SER A 8 6.13 -14.32 -16.75
CA SER A 8 5.81 -14.38 -18.18
C SER A 8 4.36 -13.98 -18.46
N PHE A 9 3.42 -14.42 -17.61
CA PHE A 9 2.03 -14.00 -17.71
C PHE A 9 1.88 -12.48 -17.50
N LEU A 10 2.51 -11.92 -16.50
CA LEU A 10 2.47 -10.47 -16.21
C LEU A 10 3.09 -9.66 -17.37
N GLU A 11 4.20 -10.10 -17.95
CA GLU A 11 4.82 -9.48 -19.12
C GLU A 11 3.89 -9.49 -20.33
N GLN A 12 3.20 -10.61 -20.61
CA GLN A 12 2.25 -10.70 -21.71
C GLN A 12 1.04 -9.78 -21.46
N LEU A 13 0.51 -9.75 -20.26
CA LEU A 13 -0.60 -8.87 -19.89
C LEU A 13 -0.22 -7.40 -20.10
N LEU A 14 0.95 -6.97 -19.62
CA LEU A 14 1.42 -5.60 -19.77
C LEU A 14 1.54 -5.21 -21.26
N LYS A 15 2.09 -6.09 -22.09
CA LYS A 15 2.18 -5.87 -23.55
C LYS A 15 0.81 -5.74 -24.21
N ILE A 16 -0.17 -6.57 -23.82
CA ILE A 16 -1.55 -6.53 -24.37
C ILE A 16 -2.22 -5.20 -24.04
N ILE A 17 -2.01 -4.67 -22.85
CA ILE A 17 -2.59 -3.38 -22.43
C ILE A 17 -1.77 -2.16 -22.88
N GLY A 18 -0.67 -2.38 -23.62
CA GLY A 18 0.06 -1.32 -24.31
C GLY A 18 1.36 -0.87 -23.66
N PHE A 19 1.79 -1.50 -22.56
CA PHE A 19 3.08 -1.17 -21.93
C PHE A 19 4.22 -1.82 -22.71
N THR A 20 5.18 -1.01 -23.19
CA THR A 20 6.36 -1.48 -23.95
C THR A 20 7.64 -1.44 -23.11
N ASP A 21 7.77 -0.43 -22.23
CA ASP A 21 8.95 -0.19 -21.43
C ASP A 21 8.65 -0.50 -19.95
N PHE A 22 9.05 -1.68 -19.51
CA PHE A 22 8.90 -2.11 -18.14
C PHE A 22 9.99 -3.09 -17.72
N GLU A 23 10.28 -3.13 -16.44
CA GLU A 23 11.18 -4.09 -15.80
C GLU A 23 10.45 -4.81 -14.68
N ILE A 24 10.54 -6.15 -14.63
CA ILE A 24 9.96 -6.97 -13.57
C ILE A 24 11.08 -7.70 -12.83
N ASN A 25 11.28 -7.33 -11.59
CA ASN A 25 12.17 -8.02 -10.66
C ASN A 25 11.37 -8.97 -9.76
N ILE A 26 11.94 -10.14 -9.48
CA ILE A 26 11.34 -11.17 -8.62
C ILE A 26 12.26 -11.39 -7.43
N GLN A 27 11.67 -11.43 -6.24
CA GLN A 27 12.31 -11.87 -5.02
C GLN A 27 11.45 -12.93 -4.36
N GLU A 28 12.05 -14.09 -4.08
CA GLU A 28 11.39 -15.18 -3.36
C GLU A 28 11.89 -15.24 -1.92
N ASN A 29 10.98 -15.26 -0.97
CA ASN A 29 11.26 -15.50 0.43
C ASN A 29 10.61 -16.84 0.85
N PRO A 30 11.37 -17.93 0.91
CA PRO A 30 10.84 -19.24 1.28
C PRO A 30 10.36 -19.32 2.74
N GLN A 31 10.94 -18.53 3.65
CA GLN A 31 10.56 -18.53 5.06
C GLN A 31 9.13 -17.98 5.23
N ASP A 32 8.81 -16.90 4.54
CA ASP A 32 7.50 -16.26 4.56
C ASP A 32 6.54 -16.84 3.52
N LYS A 33 7.01 -17.76 2.67
CA LYS A 33 6.31 -18.27 1.49
C LYS A 33 5.78 -17.14 0.62
N LEU A 34 6.63 -16.15 0.34
CA LEU A 34 6.31 -14.93 -0.37
C LEU A 34 7.10 -14.84 -1.67
N ILE A 35 6.41 -14.51 -2.77
CA ILE A 35 7.00 -14.11 -4.04
C ILE A 35 6.67 -12.64 -4.25
N GLN A 36 7.67 -11.80 -4.21
CA GLN A 36 7.51 -10.36 -4.46
C GLN A 36 7.88 -10.03 -5.90
N PHE A 37 6.96 -9.40 -6.60
CA PHE A 37 7.16 -8.81 -7.92
C PHE A 37 7.28 -7.29 -7.78
N SER A 38 8.40 -6.73 -8.21
CA SER A 38 8.62 -5.29 -8.29
C SER A 38 8.59 -4.88 -9.76
N LEU A 39 7.52 -4.22 -10.16
CA LEU A 39 7.32 -3.72 -11.52
C LEU A 39 7.76 -2.24 -11.58
N LYS A 40 8.68 -1.95 -12.46
CA LYS A 40 9.03 -0.58 -12.85
C LYS A 40 8.47 -0.31 -14.23
N VAL A 41 7.69 0.75 -14.35
CA VAL A 41 7.14 1.25 -15.62
C VAL A 41 7.63 2.67 -15.79
N ASP A 42 8.03 3.04 -17.03
CA ASP A 42 8.46 4.41 -17.31
C ASP A 42 7.28 5.38 -17.09
N SER A 43 7.50 6.34 -16.19
CA SER A 43 6.49 7.33 -15.78
C SER A 43 6.25 8.45 -16.80
N ARG A 44 7.00 8.47 -17.92
CA ARG A 44 6.90 9.54 -18.94
C ARG A 44 5.53 9.63 -19.61
N LEU A 45 4.71 8.58 -19.53
CA LEU A 45 3.38 8.53 -20.14
C LEU A 45 2.22 8.53 -19.13
N ASP A 46 2.49 8.78 -17.84
CA ASP A 46 1.47 8.76 -16.75
C ASP A 46 0.68 7.41 -16.64
N ASP A 47 1.14 6.39 -17.34
CA ASP A 47 0.43 5.12 -17.50
C ASP A 47 0.49 4.22 -16.27
N SER A 48 1.43 4.48 -15.33
CA SER A 48 1.47 3.74 -14.06
C SER A 48 0.19 3.94 -13.25
N GLY A 49 -0.49 5.07 -13.44
CA GLY A 49 -1.79 5.36 -12.84
C GLY A 49 -2.88 4.36 -13.24
N LEU A 50 -2.87 3.90 -14.49
CA LEU A 50 -3.80 2.87 -14.97
C LEU A 50 -3.61 1.53 -14.24
N LEU A 51 -2.35 1.12 -14.04
CA LEU A 51 -2.03 -0.13 -13.35
C LEU A 51 -2.28 -0.07 -11.84
N ILE A 52 -2.07 1.10 -11.25
CA ILE A 52 -2.26 1.31 -9.82
C ILE A 52 -3.75 1.52 -9.50
N GLY A 53 -4.44 2.33 -10.29
CA GLY A 53 -5.82 2.71 -10.07
C GLY A 53 -6.01 3.69 -8.89
N ARG A 54 -7.26 4.07 -8.66
CA ARG A 54 -7.61 4.93 -7.55
C ARG A 54 -7.29 4.22 -6.22
N ASP A 55 -6.52 4.87 -5.36
CA ASP A 55 -6.13 4.32 -4.05
C ASP A 55 -5.51 2.91 -4.09
N GLY A 56 -4.92 2.53 -5.26
CA GLY A 56 -4.29 1.23 -5.47
C GLY A 56 -5.26 0.09 -5.75
N GLU A 57 -6.49 0.35 -6.16
CA GLU A 57 -7.52 -0.69 -6.39
C GLU A 57 -7.11 -1.64 -7.52
N ASN A 58 -6.61 -1.12 -8.65
CA ASN A 58 -6.18 -1.97 -9.78
C ASN A 58 -4.96 -2.81 -9.40
N LEU A 59 -4.00 -2.22 -8.66
CA LEU A 59 -2.85 -2.95 -8.13
C LEU A 59 -3.28 -4.11 -7.23
N GLN A 60 -4.24 -3.89 -6.34
CA GLN A 60 -4.77 -4.93 -5.46
C GLN A 60 -5.52 -6.02 -6.25
N ALA A 61 -6.31 -5.64 -7.25
CA ALA A 61 -7.01 -6.57 -8.11
C ALA A 61 -6.03 -7.45 -8.90
N LEU A 62 -4.99 -6.84 -9.45
CA LEU A 62 -3.95 -7.56 -10.18
C LEU A 62 -3.18 -8.51 -9.26
N GLU A 63 -2.78 -8.06 -8.07
CA GLU A 63 -2.14 -8.90 -7.06
C GLU A 63 -3.04 -10.09 -6.65
N TYR A 64 -4.32 -9.84 -6.42
CA TYR A 64 -5.29 -10.89 -6.12
C TYR A 64 -5.39 -11.92 -7.25
N PHE A 65 -5.43 -11.47 -8.49
CA PHE A 65 -5.46 -12.33 -9.66
C PHE A 65 -4.20 -13.21 -9.77
N LEU A 66 -3.01 -12.63 -9.57
CA LEU A 66 -1.75 -13.37 -9.54
C LEU A 66 -1.73 -14.43 -8.42
N ASN A 67 -2.33 -14.12 -7.28
CA ASN A 67 -2.49 -15.09 -6.18
C ASN A 67 -3.44 -16.24 -6.54
N ILE A 68 -4.50 -16.00 -7.31
CA ILE A 68 -5.37 -17.06 -7.84
C ILE A 68 -4.57 -17.98 -8.77
N LEU A 69 -3.79 -17.40 -9.69
CA LEU A 69 -2.95 -18.18 -10.60
C LEU A 69 -1.93 -19.04 -9.86
N LEU A 70 -1.29 -18.48 -8.82
CA LEU A 70 -0.34 -19.23 -7.99
C LEU A 70 -1.01 -20.43 -7.29
N LYS A 71 -2.23 -20.27 -6.78
CA LYS A 71 -2.98 -21.31 -6.05
C LYS A 71 -3.49 -22.44 -6.93
N LYS A 72 -3.61 -22.27 -8.24
CA LYS A 72 -4.03 -23.33 -9.17
C LYS A 72 -3.09 -24.55 -9.15
N ASN A 73 -1.87 -24.40 -8.66
CA ASN A 73 -0.90 -25.49 -8.50
C ASN A 73 -0.77 -25.90 -7.03
N THR A 74 -1.09 -27.15 -6.73
CA THR A 74 -1.02 -27.75 -5.39
C THR A 74 0.37 -27.70 -4.76
N VAL A 75 1.43 -27.61 -5.56
CA VAL A 75 2.83 -27.53 -5.11
C VAL A 75 3.14 -26.21 -4.37
N ASN A 76 2.35 -25.15 -4.61
CA ASN A 76 2.56 -23.83 -4.01
C ASN A 76 1.64 -23.57 -2.81
N PHE A 77 1.24 -24.62 -2.09
CA PHE A 77 0.36 -24.45 -0.94
C PHE A 77 0.97 -23.51 0.12
N GLY A 78 0.20 -22.47 0.45
CA GLY A 78 0.59 -21.47 1.44
C GLY A 78 1.46 -20.32 0.91
N TRP A 79 1.94 -20.37 -0.34
CA TRP A 79 2.64 -19.24 -0.96
C TRP A 79 1.68 -18.12 -1.37
N ARG A 80 2.19 -16.91 -1.34
CA ARG A 80 1.45 -15.71 -1.77
C ARG A 80 2.33 -14.82 -2.67
N VAL A 81 1.66 -14.10 -3.56
CA VAL A 81 2.27 -13.05 -4.39
C VAL A 81 2.03 -11.69 -3.73
N LEU A 82 3.06 -10.88 -3.71
CA LEU A 82 3.00 -9.44 -3.45
C LEU A 82 3.45 -8.73 -4.73
N LEU A 83 2.64 -7.79 -5.22
CA LEU A 83 2.98 -6.95 -6.36
C LEU A 83 3.18 -5.51 -5.88
N ASP A 84 4.27 -4.88 -6.31
CA ASP A 84 4.50 -3.45 -6.13
C ASP A 84 4.84 -2.81 -7.49
N ILE A 85 4.33 -1.61 -7.72
CA ILE A 85 4.52 -0.85 -8.97
C ILE A 85 5.16 0.48 -8.61
N ASN A 86 6.36 0.75 -9.15
CA ASN A 86 7.09 2.01 -8.95
C ASN A 86 7.22 2.42 -7.47
N ASN A 87 7.38 1.47 -6.56
CA ASN A 87 7.42 1.70 -5.10
C ASN A 87 6.16 2.40 -4.57
N TYR A 88 5.01 2.18 -5.21
CA TYR A 88 3.75 2.84 -4.86
C TYR A 88 3.40 2.73 -3.38
N ARG A 89 3.59 1.54 -2.78
CA ARG A 89 3.25 1.31 -1.38
C ARG A 89 4.07 2.18 -0.43
N ALA A 90 5.37 2.30 -0.68
CA ALA A 90 6.26 3.14 0.12
C ALA A 90 5.94 4.63 -0.05
N MET A 91 5.64 5.06 -1.28
CA MET A 91 5.24 6.44 -1.56
C MET A 91 3.92 6.81 -0.88
N GLN A 92 2.94 5.92 -0.87
CA GLN A 92 1.66 6.15 -0.19
C GLN A 92 1.85 6.22 1.34
N GLU A 93 2.68 5.34 1.88
CA GLU A 93 2.99 5.37 3.31
C GLU A 93 3.66 6.68 3.72
N GLU A 94 4.62 7.17 2.93
CA GLU A 94 5.29 8.44 3.23
C GLU A 94 4.34 9.65 3.11
N LYS A 95 3.50 9.68 2.07
CA LYS A 95 2.44 10.71 1.96
C LYS A 95 1.52 10.74 3.19
N LEU A 96 1.18 9.56 3.70
CA LEU A 96 0.32 9.44 4.88
C LEU A 96 1.04 9.94 6.15
N ARG A 97 2.35 9.66 6.29
CA ARG A 97 3.19 10.19 7.38
C ARG A 97 3.29 11.70 7.30
N GLU A 98 3.55 12.25 6.13
CA GLU A 98 3.59 13.70 5.92
C GLU A 98 2.25 14.37 6.26
N PHE A 99 1.15 13.76 5.84
CA PHE A 99 -0.18 14.22 6.20
C PHE A 99 -0.38 14.21 7.73
N ALA A 100 -0.03 13.11 8.40
CA ALA A 100 -0.12 12.99 9.85
C ALA A 100 0.71 14.08 10.56
N ARG A 101 1.94 14.36 10.11
CA ARG A 101 2.80 15.43 10.65
C ARG A 101 2.14 16.80 10.52
N LYS A 102 1.56 17.11 9.36
CA LYS A 102 0.87 18.38 9.10
C LYS A 102 -0.32 18.59 10.04
N ILE A 103 -1.18 17.57 10.16
CA ILE A 103 -2.35 17.65 11.05
C ILE A 103 -1.93 17.71 12.52
N ALA A 104 -0.93 16.93 12.95
CA ALA A 104 -0.40 16.99 14.30
C ALA A 104 0.16 18.39 14.66
N HIS A 105 0.84 19.03 13.69
CA HIS A 105 1.31 20.42 13.87
C HIS A 105 0.13 21.39 14.02
N GLN A 106 -0.90 21.26 13.18
CA GLN A 106 -2.11 22.07 13.26
C GLN A 106 -2.79 21.93 14.61
N VAL A 107 -2.99 20.71 15.10
CA VAL A 107 -3.57 20.43 16.43
C VAL A 107 -2.75 21.07 17.56
N ALA A 108 -1.43 20.95 17.49
CA ALA A 108 -0.53 21.54 18.50
C ALA A 108 -0.60 23.08 18.53
N VAL A 109 -0.73 23.74 17.37
CA VAL A 109 -0.80 25.20 17.26
C VAL A 109 -2.18 25.74 17.64
N THR A 110 -3.24 25.09 17.14
CA THR A 110 -4.62 25.59 17.35
C THR A 110 -5.24 25.11 18.67
N ASN A 111 -4.64 24.11 19.30
CA ASN A 111 -5.19 23.42 20.47
C ASN A 111 -6.61 22.83 20.24
N GLN A 112 -6.95 22.54 18.99
CA GLN A 112 -8.24 21.97 18.59
C GLN A 112 -8.11 20.48 18.25
N ILE A 113 -9.12 19.71 18.60
CA ILE A 113 -9.22 18.30 18.22
C ILE A 113 -9.56 18.21 16.74
N ILE A 114 -8.88 17.33 16.01
CA ILE A 114 -9.18 17.05 14.59
C ILE A 114 -9.49 15.58 14.43
N GLU A 115 -10.65 15.31 13.82
CA GLU A 115 -11.08 13.98 13.41
C GLU A 115 -10.75 13.75 11.94
N LEU A 116 -10.08 12.64 11.63
CA LEU A 116 -9.74 12.27 10.27
C LEU A 116 -10.86 11.43 9.65
N PRO A 117 -10.96 11.39 8.31
CA PRO A 117 -11.91 10.49 7.65
C PRO A 117 -11.69 9.02 8.03
N PRO A 118 -12.73 8.18 7.95
CA PRO A 118 -12.59 6.74 8.11
C PRO A 118 -11.53 6.16 7.18
N MET A 119 -10.70 5.25 7.71
CA MET A 119 -9.60 4.66 6.96
C MET A 119 -9.29 3.23 7.40
N ARG A 120 -8.53 2.52 6.57
CA ARG A 120 -8.14 1.13 6.82
C ARG A 120 -7.26 1.01 8.08
N ALA A 121 -7.29 -0.14 8.73
CA ALA A 121 -6.52 -0.39 9.96
C ALA A 121 -5.01 -0.16 9.80
N ARG A 122 -4.45 -0.49 8.62
CA ARG A 122 -3.05 -0.24 8.27
C ARG A 122 -2.73 1.26 8.31
N ASP A 123 -3.58 2.08 7.71
CA ASP A 123 -3.37 3.52 7.59
C ASP A 123 -3.47 4.19 8.96
N ARG A 124 -4.45 3.77 9.77
CA ARG A 124 -4.56 4.22 11.17
C ARG A 124 -3.30 3.91 11.97
N ARG A 125 -2.72 2.72 11.78
CA ARG A 125 -1.48 2.33 12.47
C ARG A 125 -0.31 3.21 12.06
N ILE A 126 -0.17 3.56 10.76
CA ILE A 126 0.90 4.44 10.27
C ILE A 126 0.79 5.81 10.92
N ILE A 127 -0.40 6.42 10.90
CA ILE A 127 -0.66 7.72 11.53
C ILE A 127 -0.36 7.68 13.03
N HIS A 128 -0.84 6.64 13.72
CA HIS A 128 -0.61 6.47 15.15
C HIS A 128 0.88 6.39 15.50
N LEU A 129 1.65 5.58 14.74
CA LEU A 129 3.08 5.43 14.95
C LEU A 129 3.85 6.74 14.66
N GLU A 130 3.48 7.47 13.63
CA GLU A 130 4.10 8.75 13.29
C GLU A 130 3.87 9.81 14.38
N ILE A 131 2.65 9.91 14.88
CA ILE A 131 2.30 10.89 15.92
C ILE A 131 2.80 10.47 17.30
N ALA A 132 2.96 9.17 17.57
CA ALA A 132 3.52 8.68 18.84
C ALA A 132 4.95 9.20 19.13
N LEU A 133 5.66 9.63 18.10
CA LEU A 133 6.98 10.27 18.23
C LEU A 133 6.91 11.69 18.83
N ARG A 134 5.73 12.27 18.97
CA ARG A 134 5.50 13.62 19.49
C ARG A 134 5.00 13.56 20.93
N SER A 135 5.40 14.55 21.73
CA SER A 135 4.98 14.69 23.13
C SER A 135 3.82 15.66 23.35
N ASP A 136 3.49 16.48 22.34
CA ASP A 136 2.53 17.58 22.42
C ASP A 136 1.11 17.20 21.94
N VAL A 137 0.98 16.09 21.23
CA VAL A 137 -0.29 15.58 20.71
C VAL A 137 -0.46 14.08 21.00
N ALA A 138 -1.68 13.61 20.93
CA ALA A 138 -2.04 12.21 21.09
C ALA A 138 -3.05 11.79 20.04
N THR A 139 -3.10 10.49 19.73
CA THR A 139 -4.08 9.90 18.82
C THR A 139 -4.94 8.87 19.51
N GLU A 140 -6.18 8.79 19.06
CA GLU A 140 -7.14 7.77 19.48
C GLU A 140 -7.87 7.23 18.25
N SER A 141 -8.11 5.92 18.20
CA SER A 141 -8.88 5.31 17.11
C SER A 141 -10.29 5.04 17.58
N ILE A 142 -11.27 5.77 17.03
CA ILE A 142 -12.68 5.76 17.42
C ILE A 142 -13.54 5.18 16.29
N GLY A 143 -14.73 4.71 16.63
CA GLY A 143 -15.70 4.14 15.70
C GLY A 143 -15.49 2.65 15.46
N GLU A 144 -16.44 2.06 14.73
CA GLU A 144 -16.46 0.63 14.43
C GLU A 144 -16.46 0.37 12.93
N ASN A 145 -15.93 -0.77 12.55
CA ASN A 145 -15.97 -1.28 11.18
C ASN A 145 -15.49 -0.24 10.14
N LYS A 146 -16.37 0.13 9.21
CA LYS A 146 -16.05 1.06 8.11
C LYS A 146 -15.98 2.52 8.54
N GLU A 147 -16.60 2.88 9.67
CA GLU A 147 -16.59 4.24 10.24
C GLU A 147 -15.41 4.50 11.16
N ARG A 148 -14.55 3.50 11.35
CA ARG A 148 -13.41 3.62 12.26
C ARG A 148 -12.33 4.56 11.71
N HIS A 149 -11.99 5.59 12.51
CA HIS A 149 -11.10 6.69 12.13
C HIS A 149 -10.13 7.06 13.27
N ILE A 150 -9.22 7.99 12.99
CA ILE A 150 -8.28 8.56 13.95
C ILE A 150 -8.77 9.94 14.37
N VAL A 151 -8.70 10.18 15.67
CA VAL A 151 -8.83 11.51 16.27
C VAL A 151 -7.48 11.93 16.81
N ILE A 152 -7.05 13.15 16.48
CA ILE A 152 -5.81 13.75 16.93
C ILE A 152 -6.18 14.87 17.90
N LYS A 153 -5.64 14.80 19.12
CA LYS A 153 -5.95 15.75 20.21
C LYS A 153 -4.68 16.31 20.84
N PRO A 154 -4.72 17.55 21.38
CA PRO A 154 -3.62 18.05 22.18
C PRO A 154 -3.39 17.12 23.37
N ARG A 155 -2.14 16.97 23.81
CA ARG A 155 -1.84 16.32 25.08
C ARG A 155 -1.97 17.34 26.20
N GLU A 156 -2.83 17.05 27.16
CA GLU A 156 -2.87 17.82 28.39
C GLU A 156 -1.52 17.70 29.12
N LYS A 157 -1.00 18.84 29.57
CA LYS A 157 0.27 18.92 30.33
C LYS A 157 0.08 18.38 31.72
#